data_e67f65bd7d5334eb78d1e8829a9bc862
#
_entry.id   e67f65bd7d5334eb78d1e8829a9bc862
#
_cell.length_a   1.000
_cell.length_b   1.000
_cell.length_c   1.000
_cell.angle_alpha   90.00
_cell.angle_beta   90.00
_cell.angle_gamma   90.00
#
_symmetry.space_group_name_H-M   'P 1'
#
loop_
_entity.id
_entity.type
_entity.pdbx_description
1 polymer ?
#
loop_
_entity_poly.entity_id
_entity_poly.type
_entity_poly.pdbx_seq_one_letter_code
_entity_poly.pdbx_strand_id
1 'polypeptide(L)'
;MGPYFNSRDKHYKDPFGAVPCGAEVRFALADDTYYGCELLVLREFAGTEDTCALPPAEGGFAGTYTAPAGGELCWYCFRLTDVDGRCVWYGKNGVQDAPEKAARWQLTVYEPSPAPDWFGRGVTYQIFPDRFRRVSMPDVSHMPGHRWLHRGWNEQPVFLPDEHGQITNRDFFGGSLQGITEKLDYLAGLGVTTLYLNPIFEAASNHRYDTGDYRAIDPLLGTEADFRALCTAAHQRGMRVILDGVFNHTGSNSRYFNAEGYYPEPGAAQSQNSEYYNWYSFHPWPSDYDAWWGVKTLPAVNEAQPAYRDFIFGDQDSVVRHWLRCGADGWRLDVVHMLGEAGGARNNMQHVAGITEAAKETQPEAYIVGEHFGDARQWLQADVEDAAMNYRGFTFPLWGFLANTDISYDPQQIDAQTCMAWMDNYRAGLSHQQQLRMFNQLDSHDTARFKTLLGRDIARLPLAVVWLFTWPGVPCIYYGDEVGLDGKNDPFCRKPFPWQVEKQDTALFALYQRMIALRKKSQALRHGGCQVLYAEDNVVVFVRVLNQQRVLVAINRGEACEVVLPASPFLNAVQWQCKEGHGQLTDGILALPAISATVWMN
;
A
#
# COMPACT_ATOMS: atom_id res chain seq x y z
N MET A 1 7.73 0.92 -42.13
CA MET A 1 6.97 1.22 -40.86
C MET A 1 8.02 1.63 -39.85
N GLY A 2 7.94 2.82 -39.25
CA GLY A 2 8.96 3.28 -38.29
C GLY A 2 9.02 2.38 -37.05
N PRO A 3 10.01 2.60 -36.15
CA PRO A 3 10.26 1.73 -35.02
C PRO A 3 9.04 1.64 -34.09
N TYR A 4 8.68 0.41 -33.70
CA TYR A 4 7.60 0.13 -32.78
C TYR A 4 7.99 -0.90 -31.74
N PHE A 5 7.71 -0.59 -30.47
CA PHE A 5 7.96 -1.46 -29.33
C PHE A 5 6.85 -1.31 -28.28
N ASN A 6 6.40 -2.44 -27.74
CA ASN A 6 5.45 -2.47 -26.63
C ASN A 6 6.00 -3.35 -25.49
N SER A 7 6.45 -2.71 -24.42
CA SER A 7 7.03 -3.39 -23.25
C SER A 7 6.07 -4.34 -22.51
N ARG A 8 4.78 -4.31 -22.84
CA ARG A 8 3.71 -5.11 -22.22
C ARG A 8 3.25 -6.27 -23.11
N ASP A 9 3.77 -6.35 -24.33
CA ASP A 9 3.47 -7.44 -25.26
C ASP A 9 4.65 -8.41 -25.31
N LYS A 10 4.39 -9.71 -25.04
CA LYS A 10 5.40 -10.76 -25.07
C LYS A 10 6.07 -10.94 -26.43
N HIS A 11 5.44 -10.48 -27.50
CA HIS A 11 6.08 -10.46 -28.79
C HIS A 11 7.33 -9.56 -28.78
N TYR A 12 7.28 -8.44 -28.06
CA TYR A 12 8.36 -7.45 -28.00
C TYR A 12 9.26 -7.60 -26.77
N LYS A 13 8.73 -8.07 -25.63
CA LYS A 13 9.49 -8.29 -24.40
C LYS A 13 9.00 -9.52 -23.66
N ASP A 14 9.84 -10.54 -23.53
CA ASP A 14 9.53 -11.78 -22.81
C ASP A 14 10.71 -12.20 -21.93
N PRO A 15 10.53 -12.37 -20.61
CA PRO A 15 9.33 -12.19 -19.82
C PRO A 15 8.81 -10.75 -19.74
N PHE A 16 7.49 -10.62 -19.62
CA PHE A 16 6.84 -9.35 -19.37
C PHE A 16 7.06 -8.87 -17.92
N GLY A 17 7.23 -7.55 -17.71
CA GLY A 17 7.36 -6.94 -16.39
C GLY A 17 8.75 -7.11 -15.77
N ALA A 18 8.81 -7.20 -14.45
CA ALA A 18 10.03 -7.45 -13.70
C ALA A 18 10.52 -8.89 -13.88
N VAL A 19 11.83 -9.10 -13.74
CA VAL A 19 12.47 -10.40 -13.94
C VAL A 19 13.40 -10.76 -12.77
N PRO A 20 13.60 -12.04 -12.45
CA PRO A 20 14.58 -12.44 -11.46
C PRO A 20 16.02 -12.16 -11.92
N CYS A 21 16.93 -12.05 -10.97
CA CYS A 21 18.36 -11.92 -11.22
C CYS A 21 18.88 -13.01 -12.15
N GLY A 22 19.72 -12.63 -13.11
CA GLY A 22 20.30 -13.54 -14.08
C GLY A 22 19.34 -14.06 -15.16
N ALA A 23 18.10 -13.60 -15.20
CA ALA A 23 17.14 -14.05 -16.20
C ALA A 23 17.51 -13.61 -17.61
N GLU A 24 17.24 -14.45 -18.58
CA GLU A 24 17.28 -14.07 -19.99
C GLU A 24 15.99 -13.35 -20.38
N VAL A 25 16.13 -12.15 -20.97
CA VAL A 25 15.00 -11.34 -21.43
C VAL A 25 15.14 -11.13 -22.93
N ARG A 26 14.19 -11.69 -23.67
CA ARG A 26 14.11 -11.46 -25.11
C ARG A 26 13.51 -10.09 -25.39
N PHE A 27 14.18 -9.31 -26.23
CA PHE A 27 13.67 -8.07 -26.79
C PHE A 27 13.50 -8.20 -28.29
N ALA A 28 12.42 -7.63 -28.83
CA ALA A 28 12.20 -7.47 -30.25
C ALA A 28 11.68 -6.05 -30.55
N LEU A 29 12.17 -5.44 -31.62
CA LEU A 29 11.74 -4.13 -32.12
C LEU A 29 11.25 -4.32 -33.55
N ALA A 30 10.01 -3.96 -33.84
CA ALA A 30 9.54 -3.93 -35.22
C ALA A 30 10.06 -2.66 -35.90
N ASP A 31 10.72 -2.80 -37.03
CA ASP A 31 11.25 -1.71 -37.81
C ASP A 31 11.71 -2.19 -39.20
N ASP A 32 11.51 -1.37 -40.23
CA ASP A 32 12.01 -1.60 -41.60
C ASP A 32 12.81 -0.41 -42.16
N THR A 33 13.18 0.54 -41.29
CA THR A 33 13.78 1.82 -41.68
C THR A 33 15.28 1.88 -41.37
N TYR A 34 15.69 1.29 -40.23
CA TYR A 34 17.07 1.36 -39.72
C TYR A 34 17.86 0.11 -40.08
N TYR A 35 19.19 0.22 -40.06
CA TYR A 35 20.12 -0.83 -40.44
C TYR A 35 20.71 -1.56 -39.27
N GLY A 36 20.73 -0.95 -38.08
CA GLY A 36 21.25 -1.53 -36.85
C GLY A 36 20.42 -1.12 -35.65
N CYS A 37 20.37 -2.02 -34.65
CA CYS A 37 19.69 -1.80 -33.39
C CYS A 37 20.51 -2.34 -32.22
N GLU A 38 20.64 -1.52 -31.18
CA GLU A 38 21.22 -1.91 -29.90
C GLU A 38 20.28 -1.50 -28.77
N LEU A 39 20.13 -2.39 -27.80
CA LEU A 39 19.45 -2.10 -26.52
C LEU A 39 20.47 -1.48 -25.56
N LEU A 40 20.20 -0.27 -25.08
CA LEU A 40 20.97 0.42 -24.04
C LEU A 40 20.25 0.26 -22.69
N VAL A 41 20.92 -0.27 -21.70
CA VAL A 41 20.35 -0.56 -20.37
C VAL A 41 21.16 0.16 -19.29
N LEU A 42 20.64 1.30 -18.81
CA LEU A 42 21.21 2.01 -17.65
C LEU A 42 20.83 1.26 -16.37
N ARG A 43 21.84 0.87 -15.60
CA ARG A 43 21.70 0.26 -14.28
C ARG A 43 21.80 1.35 -13.23
N GLU A 44 20.69 1.68 -12.58
CA GLU A 44 20.60 2.86 -11.69
C GLU A 44 21.46 2.68 -10.43
N PHE A 45 21.41 1.50 -9.78
CA PHE A 45 22.16 1.27 -8.55
C PHE A 45 23.66 1.12 -8.80
N ALA A 46 24.04 0.45 -9.89
CA ALA A 46 25.44 0.29 -10.27
C ALA A 46 26.05 1.56 -10.92
N GLY A 47 25.21 2.48 -11.41
CA GLY A 47 25.67 3.67 -12.13
C GLY A 47 26.35 3.38 -13.47
N THR A 48 26.04 2.25 -14.13
CA THR A 48 26.66 1.80 -15.38
C THR A 48 25.61 1.61 -16.49
N GLU A 49 26.06 1.62 -17.74
CA GLU A 49 25.20 1.35 -18.88
C GLU A 49 25.70 0.12 -19.66
N ASP A 50 24.85 -0.89 -19.80
CA ASP A 50 25.10 -2.06 -20.63
C ASP A 50 24.60 -1.80 -22.05
N THR A 51 25.27 -2.37 -23.04
CA THR A 51 24.86 -2.35 -24.45
C THR A 51 24.70 -3.79 -24.95
N CYS A 52 23.54 -4.09 -25.52
CA CYS A 52 23.23 -5.39 -26.10
C CYS A 52 22.82 -5.24 -27.57
N ALA A 53 23.55 -5.86 -28.49
CA ALA A 53 23.21 -5.86 -29.91
C ALA A 53 21.92 -6.65 -30.16
N LEU A 54 21.02 -6.10 -30.95
CA LEU A 54 19.83 -6.80 -31.44
C LEU A 54 20.02 -7.06 -32.95
N PRO A 55 20.38 -8.28 -33.36
CA PRO A 55 20.55 -8.59 -34.77
C PRO A 55 19.24 -8.48 -35.56
N PRO A 56 19.33 -8.30 -36.90
CA PRO A 56 18.17 -8.33 -37.77
C PRO A 56 17.37 -9.63 -37.62
N ALA A 57 16.04 -9.49 -37.58
CA ALA A 57 15.07 -10.56 -37.45
C ALA A 57 13.87 -10.29 -38.36
N GLU A 58 12.97 -11.27 -38.51
CA GLU A 58 11.75 -11.10 -39.29
C GLU A 58 10.92 -9.92 -38.76
N GLY A 59 10.73 -8.91 -39.60
CA GLY A 59 9.98 -7.69 -39.27
C GLY A 59 10.71 -6.66 -38.40
N GLY A 60 12.05 -6.78 -38.24
CA GLY A 60 12.84 -5.78 -37.49
C GLY A 60 14.11 -6.34 -36.84
N PHE A 61 14.24 -6.23 -35.53
CA PHE A 61 15.41 -6.65 -34.75
C PHE A 61 14.98 -7.47 -33.55
N ALA A 62 15.77 -8.47 -33.14
CA ALA A 62 15.54 -9.24 -31.92
C ALA A 62 16.84 -9.76 -31.32
N GLY A 63 16.87 -9.86 -29.98
CA GLY A 63 18.02 -10.39 -29.24
C GLY A 63 17.65 -10.69 -27.79
N THR A 64 18.62 -11.20 -27.03
CA THR A 64 18.45 -11.58 -25.62
C THR A 64 19.44 -10.78 -24.77
N TYR A 65 18.92 -10.14 -23.73
CA TYR A 65 19.69 -9.48 -22.69
C TYR A 65 19.66 -10.34 -21.42
N THR A 66 20.83 -10.59 -20.84
CA THR A 66 20.93 -11.27 -19.54
C THR A 66 20.86 -10.22 -18.43
N ALA A 67 19.84 -10.31 -17.58
CA ALA A 67 19.64 -9.43 -16.47
C ALA A 67 20.81 -9.51 -15.45
N PRO A 68 21.12 -8.42 -14.72
CA PRO A 68 22.14 -8.42 -13.66
C PRO A 68 21.99 -9.57 -12.67
N ALA A 69 23.12 -9.99 -12.08
CA ALA A 69 23.16 -11.10 -11.13
C ALA A 69 22.62 -10.74 -9.74
N GLY A 70 22.41 -9.45 -9.43
CA GLY A 70 21.80 -8.93 -8.21
C GLY A 70 20.60 -8.04 -8.52
N GLY A 71 19.83 -7.70 -7.48
CA GLY A 71 18.69 -6.79 -7.60
C GLY A 71 19.11 -5.44 -8.19
N GLU A 72 18.38 -4.94 -9.19
CA GLU A 72 18.75 -3.74 -9.93
C GLU A 72 17.52 -3.04 -10.50
N LEU A 73 17.56 -1.72 -10.55
CA LEU A 73 16.62 -0.91 -11.30
C LEU A 73 17.26 -0.50 -12.62
N CYS A 74 16.72 -1.01 -13.71
CA CYS A 74 17.24 -0.76 -15.04
C CYS A 74 16.31 0.13 -15.86
N TRP A 75 16.91 0.99 -16.69
CA TRP A 75 16.20 1.88 -17.62
C TRP A 75 16.74 1.66 -19.01
N TYR A 76 15.89 1.29 -19.97
CA TYR A 76 16.35 0.94 -21.31
C TYR A 76 15.66 1.73 -22.42
N CYS A 77 16.40 1.91 -23.52
CA CYS A 77 15.93 2.43 -24.80
C CYS A 77 16.71 1.74 -25.93
N PHE A 78 16.32 2.01 -27.16
CA PHE A 78 16.99 1.45 -28.33
C PHE A 78 17.82 2.54 -29.03
N ARG A 79 19.07 2.23 -29.39
CA ARG A 79 19.90 3.02 -30.30
C ARG A 79 19.76 2.42 -31.69
N LEU A 80 19.28 3.21 -32.63
CA LEU A 80 19.04 2.82 -34.02
C LEU A 80 20.07 3.49 -34.93
N THR A 81 20.60 2.75 -35.88
CA THR A 81 21.62 3.24 -36.82
C THR A 81 21.06 3.19 -38.24
N ASP A 82 21.15 4.30 -38.99
CA ASP A 82 20.74 4.36 -40.39
C ASP A 82 21.83 3.87 -41.35
N VAL A 83 21.54 3.87 -42.63
CA VAL A 83 22.46 3.40 -43.69
C VAL A 83 23.74 4.26 -43.83
N ASP A 84 23.69 5.52 -43.36
CA ASP A 84 24.82 6.46 -43.36
C ASP A 84 25.63 6.39 -42.07
N GLY A 85 25.26 5.52 -41.12
CA GLY A 85 25.90 5.33 -39.82
C GLY A 85 25.50 6.36 -38.76
N ARG A 86 24.45 7.16 -38.98
CA ARG A 86 23.92 8.11 -38.00
C ARG A 86 23.06 7.38 -36.98
N CYS A 87 23.19 7.79 -35.71
CA CYS A 87 22.45 7.19 -34.61
C CYS A 87 21.30 8.07 -34.14
N VAL A 88 20.20 7.43 -33.78
CA VAL A 88 19.05 8.02 -33.09
C VAL A 88 18.63 7.11 -31.95
N TRP A 89 17.87 7.65 -30.99
CA TRP A 89 17.42 6.90 -29.80
C TRP A 89 15.90 6.78 -29.78
N TYR A 90 15.40 5.58 -29.67
CA TYR A 90 13.97 5.30 -29.61
C TYR A 90 13.56 4.95 -28.19
N GLY A 91 12.69 5.77 -27.59
CA GLY A 91 12.12 5.63 -26.26
C GLY A 91 10.59 5.70 -26.25
N LYS A 92 9.98 5.77 -25.08
CA LYS A 92 8.51 5.91 -24.90
C LYS A 92 7.95 7.12 -25.64
N ASN A 93 8.74 8.16 -25.82
CA ASN A 93 8.39 9.41 -26.49
C ASN A 93 8.78 9.44 -27.98
N GLY A 94 9.02 8.26 -28.58
CA GLY A 94 9.38 8.12 -29.97
C GLY A 94 10.87 8.30 -30.25
N VAL A 95 11.23 8.57 -31.52
CA VAL A 95 12.63 8.75 -31.97
C VAL A 95 13.16 10.11 -31.55
N GLN A 96 14.37 10.13 -30.97
CA GLN A 96 15.07 11.32 -30.48
C GLN A 96 16.46 11.40 -31.09
N ASP A 97 17.00 12.61 -31.15
CA ASP A 97 18.32 12.91 -31.73
C ASP A 97 19.48 12.79 -30.73
N ALA A 98 19.16 12.56 -29.45
CA ALA A 98 20.13 12.43 -28.37
C ALA A 98 19.63 11.46 -27.27
N PRO A 99 20.54 10.71 -26.58
CA PRO A 99 20.18 9.68 -25.61
C PRO A 99 19.45 10.23 -24.37
N GLU A 100 19.81 11.43 -23.92
CA GLU A 100 19.21 12.08 -22.75
C GLU A 100 17.77 12.55 -22.99
N LYS A 101 17.35 12.68 -24.25
CA LYS A 101 15.99 13.05 -24.64
C LYS A 101 15.06 11.82 -24.71
N ALA A 102 15.60 10.62 -24.84
CA ALA A 102 14.81 9.41 -24.95
C ALA A 102 14.21 9.01 -23.60
N ALA A 103 12.88 9.01 -23.50
CA ALA A 103 12.18 8.52 -22.32
C ALA A 103 12.31 6.99 -22.24
N ARG A 104 13.05 6.50 -21.26
CA ARG A 104 13.39 5.07 -21.12
C ARG A 104 12.25 4.26 -20.52
N TRP A 105 12.15 2.98 -20.91
CA TRP A 105 11.31 2.00 -20.22
C TRP A 105 12.04 1.48 -19.00
N GLN A 106 11.27 1.03 -18.01
CA GLN A 106 11.80 0.43 -16.78
C GLN A 106 11.86 -1.10 -16.90
N LEU A 107 12.94 -1.69 -16.38
CA LEU A 107 13.07 -3.12 -16.10
C LEU A 107 13.58 -3.27 -14.67
N THR A 108 12.76 -3.85 -13.79
CA THR A 108 13.18 -4.21 -12.44
C THR A 108 13.72 -5.63 -12.45
N VAL A 109 14.93 -5.78 -11.92
CA VAL A 109 15.58 -7.07 -11.67
C VAL A 109 15.50 -7.32 -10.17
N TYR A 110 14.92 -8.44 -9.74
CA TYR A 110 14.70 -8.74 -8.33
C TYR A 110 15.33 -10.06 -7.91
N GLU A 111 15.73 -10.14 -6.65
CA GLU A 111 16.07 -11.41 -6.02
C GLU A 111 14.78 -12.11 -5.58
N PRO A 112 14.59 -13.41 -5.92
CA PRO A 112 13.42 -14.14 -5.47
C PRO A 112 13.34 -14.20 -3.96
N SER A 113 12.24 -13.71 -3.39
CA SER A 113 11.98 -13.72 -1.97
C SER A 113 10.84 -14.67 -1.61
N PRO A 114 11.00 -15.52 -0.58
CA PRO A 114 9.96 -16.40 -0.08
C PRO A 114 8.99 -15.69 0.87
N ALA A 115 8.42 -14.55 0.46
CA ALA A 115 7.42 -13.89 1.28
C ALA A 115 6.14 -14.76 1.45
N PRO A 116 5.49 -14.71 2.63
CA PRO A 116 4.32 -15.54 2.92
C PRO A 116 3.14 -15.30 1.99
N ASP A 117 2.51 -16.37 1.51
CA ASP A 117 1.41 -16.32 0.55
C ASP A 117 0.06 -15.91 1.14
N TRP A 118 -0.12 -16.05 2.45
CA TRP A 118 -1.42 -15.89 3.09
C TRP A 118 -2.02 -14.49 2.92
N PHE A 119 -1.17 -13.46 2.93
CA PHE A 119 -1.60 -12.07 2.77
C PHE A 119 -2.18 -11.83 1.38
N GLY A 120 -1.48 -12.21 0.33
CA GLY A 120 -1.87 -11.98 -1.07
C GLY A 120 -3.22 -12.62 -1.46
N ARG A 121 -3.65 -13.65 -0.72
CA ARG A 121 -4.90 -14.38 -1.00
C ARG A 121 -6.14 -13.73 -0.41
N GLY A 122 -5.95 -12.74 0.49
CA GLY A 122 -6.98 -12.28 1.39
C GLY A 122 -7.61 -10.94 1.08
N VAL A 123 -8.32 -10.47 2.09
CA VAL A 123 -8.90 -9.14 2.22
C VAL A 123 -8.49 -8.61 3.59
N THR A 124 -7.84 -7.46 3.63
CA THR A 124 -7.44 -6.79 4.86
C THR A 124 -8.53 -5.82 5.31
N TYR A 125 -8.68 -5.69 6.62
CA TYR A 125 -9.55 -4.71 7.23
C TYR A 125 -8.76 -3.90 8.25
N GLN A 126 -8.62 -2.60 8.00
CA GLN A 126 -7.91 -1.67 8.89
C GLN A 126 -8.85 -1.17 9.97
N ILE A 127 -8.42 -1.27 11.22
CA ILE A 127 -9.19 -0.85 12.40
C ILE A 127 -8.45 0.26 13.15
N PHE A 128 -9.14 1.37 13.40
CA PHE A 128 -8.73 2.36 14.39
C PHE A 128 -9.40 1.98 15.73
N PRO A 129 -8.66 1.37 16.68
CA PRO A 129 -9.26 0.65 17.80
C PRO A 129 -10.18 1.48 18.68
N ASP A 130 -9.80 2.73 18.98
CA ASP A 130 -10.61 3.66 19.79
C ASP A 130 -12.00 3.95 19.18
N ARG A 131 -12.13 3.82 17.86
CA ARG A 131 -13.32 4.24 17.09
C ARG A 131 -14.12 3.07 16.52
N PHE A 132 -13.73 1.82 16.80
CA PHE A 132 -14.39 0.66 16.21
C PHE A 132 -15.55 0.14 17.06
N ARG A 133 -15.31 -0.22 18.34
CA ARG A 133 -16.37 -0.74 19.21
C ARG A 133 -16.03 -0.52 20.68
N ARG A 134 -16.89 0.18 21.42
CA ARG A 134 -16.87 0.32 22.87
C ARG A 134 -17.76 -0.74 23.51
N VAL A 135 -17.23 -1.53 24.44
CA VAL A 135 -17.97 -2.53 25.21
C VAL A 135 -18.63 -1.87 26.42
N SER A 136 -17.85 -1.09 27.18
CA SER A 136 -18.30 -0.34 28.34
C SER A 136 -17.61 1.01 28.38
N MET A 137 -18.14 1.94 29.18
CA MET A 137 -17.48 3.23 29.40
C MET A 137 -16.24 2.98 30.28
N PRO A 138 -15.01 3.23 29.77
CA PRO A 138 -13.81 3.06 30.58
C PRO A 138 -13.68 4.18 31.62
N ASP A 139 -12.99 3.87 32.73
CA ASP A 139 -12.58 4.88 33.71
C ASP A 139 -11.20 5.44 33.33
N VAL A 140 -11.15 6.75 33.04
CA VAL A 140 -9.92 7.47 32.68
C VAL A 140 -9.35 8.29 33.81
N SER A 141 -9.97 8.28 35.00
CA SER A 141 -9.61 9.15 36.13
C SER A 141 -8.18 8.91 36.64
N HIS A 142 -7.63 7.75 36.41
CA HIS A 142 -6.29 7.33 36.86
C HIS A 142 -5.25 7.32 35.73
N MET A 143 -5.64 7.72 34.52
CA MET A 143 -4.76 7.68 33.35
C MET A 143 -3.99 8.98 33.19
N PRO A 144 -2.71 8.94 32.79
CA PRO A 144 -1.94 10.16 32.53
C PRO A 144 -2.51 10.90 31.30
N GLY A 145 -2.25 12.22 31.23
CA GLY A 145 -2.45 12.98 30.01
C GLY A 145 -3.82 13.64 29.83
N HIS A 146 -4.63 13.80 30.89
CA HIS A 146 -5.93 14.48 30.81
C HIS A 146 -6.83 13.99 29.67
N ARG A 147 -7.02 12.69 29.57
CA ARG A 147 -7.85 12.04 28.55
C ARG A 147 -9.31 12.43 28.74
N TRP A 148 -9.95 12.79 27.65
CA TRP A 148 -11.36 13.14 27.64
C TRP A 148 -12.18 12.10 26.86
N LEU A 149 -13.25 11.58 27.48
CA LEU A 149 -14.10 10.57 26.89
C LEU A 149 -15.39 11.18 26.35
N HIS A 150 -15.67 10.88 25.08
CA HIS A 150 -16.99 11.13 24.51
C HIS A 150 -18.06 10.30 25.22
N ARG A 151 -19.14 10.95 25.67
CA ARG A 151 -20.26 10.26 26.30
C ARG A 151 -21.06 9.45 25.27
N GLY A 152 -21.34 10.08 24.13
CA GLY A 152 -22.07 9.48 23.01
C GLY A 152 -21.15 8.83 21.99
N TRP A 153 -21.45 7.59 21.61
CA TRP A 153 -20.69 6.87 20.59
C TRP A 153 -20.76 7.51 19.20
N ASN A 154 -21.80 8.27 18.91
CA ASN A 154 -22.03 8.88 17.60
C ASN A 154 -21.69 10.38 17.54
N GLU A 155 -20.93 10.87 18.51
CA GLU A 155 -20.41 12.23 18.51
C GLU A 155 -19.35 12.40 17.42
N GLN A 156 -18.99 13.65 17.10
CA GLN A 156 -17.92 13.94 16.14
C GLN A 156 -16.58 14.00 16.85
N PRO A 157 -15.48 13.55 16.22
CA PRO A 157 -14.13 13.81 16.72
C PRO A 157 -13.87 15.31 16.88
N VAL A 158 -13.08 15.66 17.88
CA VAL A 158 -12.77 17.04 18.20
C VAL A 158 -11.42 17.43 17.62
N PHE A 159 -11.41 18.53 16.87
CA PHE A 159 -10.22 19.16 16.33
C PHE A 159 -10.17 20.63 16.84
N LEU A 160 -10.01 20.77 18.15
CA LEU A 160 -9.90 22.08 18.78
C LEU A 160 -8.56 22.17 19.51
N PRO A 161 -7.86 23.32 19.39
CA PRO A 161 -6.66 23.55 20.15
C PRO A 161 -7.00 23.69 21.65
N ASP A 162 -6.06 23.32 22.50
CA ASP A 162 -6.09 23.59 23.92
C ASP A 162 -5.86 25.10 24.20
N GLU A 163 -5.75 25.47 25.48
CA GLU A 163 -5.51 26.85 25.92
C GLU A 163 -4.17 27.44 25.44
N HIS A 164 -3.25 26.60 24.98
CA HIS A 164 -1.96 26.96 24.41
C HIS A 164 -1.94 26.93 22.88
N GLY A 165 -3.09 26.68 22.24
CA GLY A 165 -3.21 26.58 20.78
C GLY A 165 -2.72 25.24 20.20
N GLN A 166 -2.54 24.21 21.03
CA GLN A 166 -2.01 22.91 20.61
C GLN A 166 -3.14 21.91 20.36
N ILE A 167 -3.06 21.17 19.25
CA ILE A 167 -3.95 20.04 18.97
C ILE A 167 -3.40 18.81 19.70
N THR A 168 -4.08 18.38 20.74
CA THR A 168 -3.58 17.32 21.64
C THR A 168 -4.07 15.93 21.30
N ASN A 169 -5.10 15.78 20.47
CA ASN A 169 -5.73 14.50 20.11
C ASN A 169 -6.08 13.63 21.33
N ARG A 170 -6.62 14.27 22.39
CA ARG A 170 -6.95 13.63 23.68
C ARG A 170 -8.44 13.32 23.86
N ASP A 171 -9.21 13.39 22.78
CA ASP A 171 -10.61 12.97 22.73
C ASP A 171 -10.71 11.48 22.39
N PHE A 172 -11.27 10.69 23.28
CA PHE A 172 -11.38 9.24 23.14
C PHE A 172 -12.85 8.82 23.06
N PHE A 173 -13.13 7.75 22.31
CA PHE A 173 -14.46 7.14 22.26
C PHE A 173 -14.51 5.82 23.09
N GLY A 174 -13.37 5.30 23.49
CA GLY A 174 -13.26 4.14 24.37
C GLY A 174 -13.52 2.82 23.67
N GLY A 175 -13.27 2.71 22.37
CA GLY A 175 -13.17 1.42 21.69
C GLY A 175 -12.02 0.59 22.27
N SER A 176 -12.11 -0.73 22.21
CA SER A 176 -11.19 -1.65 22.90
C SER A 176 -10.89 -2.91 22.10
N LEU A 177 -9.83 -3.66 22.49
CA LEU A 177 -9.49 -4.97 21.92
C LEU A 177 -10.62 -5.99 22.16
N GLN A 178 -11.28 -5.93 23.33
CA GLN A 178 -12.45 -6.74 23.59
C GLN A 178 -13.60 -6.37 22.63
N GLY A 179 -13.79 -5.08 22.34
CA GLY A 179 -14.79 -4.62 21.36
C GLY A 179 -14.50 -5.15 19.96
N ILE A 180 -13.24 -5.20 19.54
CA ILE A 180 -12.85 -5.84 18.28
C ILE A 180 -13.18 -7.33 18.31
N THR A 181 -12.84 -8.01 19.42
CA THR A 181 -13.13 -9.44 19.61
C THR A 181 -14.62 -9.76 19.48
N GLU A 182 -15.50 -8.93 20.06
CA GLU A 182 -16.97 -9.06 19.91
C GLU A 182 -17.46 -8.94 18.45
N LYS A 183 -16.67 -8.31 17.57
CA LYS A 183 -17.02 -8.05 16.17
C LYS A 183 -16.33 -8.97 15.17
N LEU A 184 -15.56 -9.95 15.63
CA LEU A 184 -14.89 -10.89 14.73
C LEU A 184 -15.86 -11.69 13.85
N ASP A 185 -17.06 -12.01 14.33
CA ASP A 185 -18.06 -12.71 13.53
C ASP A 185 -18.63 -11.80 12.40
N TYR A 186 -18.77 -10.49 12.64
CA TYR A 186 -19.11 -9.52 11.60
C TYR A 186 -18.01 -9.49 10.53
N LEU A 187 -16.74 -9.41 10.92
CA LEU A 187 -15.60 -9.35 10.01
C LEU A 187 -15.42 -10.66 9.22
N ALA A 188 -15.59 -11.81 9.89
CA ALA A 188 -15.57 -13.12 9.24
C ALA A 188 -16.73 -13.28 8.26
N GLY A 189 -17.94 -12.81 8.64
CA GLY A 189 -19.13 -12.80 7.77
C GLY A 189 -18.98 -11.87 6.55
N LEU A 190 -18.25 -10.77 6.69
CA LEU A 190 -17.87 -9.92 5.56
C LEU A 190 -16.85 -10.62 4.64
N GLY A 191 -16.02 -11.50 5.20
CA GLY A 191 -15.02 -12.27 4.47
C GLY A 191 -13.59 -11.76 4.64
N VAL A 192 -13.35 -10.95 5.65
CA VAL A 192 -12.02 -10.46 6.06
C VAL A 192 -11.12 -11.63 6.44
N THR A 193 -9.84 -11.55 6.06
CA THR A 193 -8.82 -12.56 6.38
C THR A 193 -7.64 -11.98 7.16
N THR A 194 -7.52 -10.67 7.21
CA THR A 194 -6.44 -9.99 7.91
C THR A 194 -6.97 -8.74 8.59
N LEU A 195 -6.67 -8.59 9.87
CA LEU A 195 -6.89 -7.37 10.63
C LEU A 195 -5.59 -6.58 10.67
N TYR A 196 -5.63 -5.33 10.25
CA TYR A 196 -4.56 -4.38 10.48
C TYR A 196 -5.04 -3.40 11.57
N LEU A 197 -4.38 -3.40 12.71
CA LEU A 197 -4.69 -2.53 13.84
C LEU A 197 -3.78 -1.32 13.83
N ASN A 198 -4.36 -0.10 13.76
CA ASN A 198 -3.62 1.11 14.09
C ASN A 198 -3.04 1.01 15.51
N PRO A 199 -2.07 1.86 15.92
CA PRO A 199 -1.28 1.63 17.13
C PRO A 199 -2.10 1.29 18.37
N ILE A 200 -1.66 0.27 19.12
CA ILE A 200 -2.33 -0.24 20.30
C ILE A 200 -1.54 -0.04 21.61
N PHE A 201 -0.31 0.44 21.48
CA PHE A 201 0.57 0.62 22.65
C PHE A 201 0.17 1.83 23.46
N GLU A 202 0.59 1.87 24.72
CA GLU A 202 0.37 2.99 25.62
C GLU A 202 0.85 4.29 24.97
N ALA A 203 0.01 5.33 25.02
CA ALA A 203 0.29 6.65 24.45
C ALA A 203 -0.63 7.71 25.08
N ALA A 204 -0.33 8.99 24.93
CA ALA A 204 -1.20 10.06 25.42
C ALA A 204 -2.33 10.40 24.44
N SER A 205 -2.09 10.30 23.15
CA SER A 205 -3.07 10.63 22.11
C SER A 205 -4.02 9.48 21.77
N ASN A 206 -5.15 9.82 21.15
CA ASN A 206 -6.13 8.83 20.68
C ASN A 206 -5.64 8.00 19.49
N HIS A 207 -4.69 8.53 18.70
CA HIS A 207 -4.10 7.83 17.54
C HIS A 207 -2.93 6.92 17.94
N ARG A 208 -2.28 7.16 19.06
CA ARG A 208 -1.20 6.36 19.65
C ARG A 208 0.09 6.27 18.80
N TYR A 209 0.25 7.16 17.82
CA TYR A 209 1.54 7.31 17.13
C TYR A 209 2.61 7.95 18.01
N ASP A 210 2.24 8.63 19.08
CA ASP A 210 3.12 9.09 20.16
C ASP A 210 3.35 7.98 21.19
N THR A 211 3.93 6.86 20.77
CA THR A 211 4.13 5.67 21.64
C THR A 211 4.78 6.03 22.96
N GLY A 212 4.12 5.68 24.06
CA GLY A 212 4.56 5.90 25.42
C GLY A 212 5.36 4.75 25.99
N ASP A 213 4.89 3.51 25.79
CA ASP A 213 5.60 2.28 26.16
C ASP A 213 5.29 1.16 25.15
N TYR A 214 6.31 0.70 24.41
CA TYR A 214 6.18 -0.39 23.45
C TYR A 214 5.87 -1.76 24.08
N ARG A 215 6.06 -1.89 25.39
CA ARG A 215 5.81 -3.15 26.13
C ARG A 215 4.45 -3.20 26.80
N ALA A 216 3.67 -2.12 26.72
CA ALA A 216 2.37 -2.02 27.34
C ALA A 216 1.28 -1.73 26.30
N ILE A 217 0.17 -2.45 26.39
CA ILE A 217 -1.07 -2.07 25.68
C ILE A 217 -1.63 -0.81 26.36
N ASP A 218 -2.16 0.12 25.57
CA ASP A 218 -2.85 1.29 26.11
C ASP A 218 -4.02 0.83 27.02
N PRO A 219 -4.08 1.33 28.29
CA PRO A 219 -5.09 0.88 29.25
C PRO A 219 -6.55 1.06 28.79
N LEU A 220 -6.82 2.02 27.87
CA LEU A 220 -8.16 2.17 27.28
C LEU A 220 -8.50 1.04 26.31
N LEU A 221 -7.50 0.44 25.70
CA LEU A 221 -7.71 -0.67 24.75
C LEU A 221 -7.79 -2.02 25.46
N GLY A 222 -7.14 -2.18 26.59
CA GLY A 222 -7.08 -3.42 27.35
C GLY A 222 -5.69 -3.79 27.84
N THR A 223 -5.41 -5.07 27.87
CA THR A 223 -4.16 -5.67 28.37
C THR A 223 -3.51 -6.57 27.31
N GLU A 224 -2.27 -7.04 27.58
CA GLU A 224 -1.64 -8.08 26.75
C GLU A 224 -2.49 -9.36 26.69
N ALA A 225 -3.17 -9.71 27.78
CA ALA A 225 -4.07 -10.87 27.81
C ALA A 225 -5.27 -10.69 26.85
N ASP A 226 -5.83 -9.48 26.75
CA ASP A 226 -6.89 -9.16 25.80
C ASP A 226 -6.38 -9.23 24.36
N PHE A 227 -5.14 -8.79 24.10
CA PHE A 227 -4.53 -8.91 22.77
C PHE A 227 -4.32 -10.38 22.38
N ARG A 228 -3.78 -11.20 23.27
CA ARG A 228 -3.62 -12.65 23.05
C ARG A 228 -4.96 -13.34 22.80
N ALA A 229 -6.01 -12.93 23.52
CA ALA A 229 -7.36 -13.44 23.33
C ALA A 229 -7.93 -13.04 21.96
N LEU A 230 -7.73 -11.79 21.54
CA LEU A 230 -8.11 -11.31 20.22
C LEU A 230 -7.41 -12.11 19.10
N CYS A 231 -6.08 -12.27 19.16
CA CYS A 231 -5.33 -13.04 18.17
C CYS A 231 -5.82 -14.50 18.10
N THR A 232 -5.99 -15.14 19.26
CA THR A 232 -6.51 -16.52 19.34
C THR A 232 -7.90 -16.64 18.69
N ALA A 233 -8.80 -15.71 18.99
CA ALA A 233 -10.16 -15.70 18.45
C ALA A 233 -10.18 -15.38 16.93
N ALA A 234 -9.28 -14.51 16.46
CA ALA A 234 -9.09 -14.21 15.05
C ALA A 234 -8.57 -15.44 14.28
N HIS A 235 -7.53 -16.10 14.81
CA HIS A 235 -6.96 -17.30 14.20
C HIS A 235 -7.97 -18.45 14.10
N GLN A 236 -8.82 -18.64 15.12
CA GLN A 236 -9.91 -19.64 15.08
C GLN A 236 -10.91 -19.39 13.93
N ARG A 237 -11.00 -18.15 13.45
CA ARG A 237 -11.83 -17.76 12.31
C ARG A 237 -11.07 -17.66 10.99
N GLY A 238 -9.80 -18.09 10.98
CA GLY A 238 -8.92 -18.01 9.80
C GLY A 238 -8.46 -16.59 9.46
N MET A 239 -8.52 -15.66 10.42
CA MET A 239 -8.01 -14.30 10.28
C MET A 239 -6.63 -14.15 10.91
N ARG A 240 -5.78 -13.32 10.32
CA ARG A 240 -4.46 -12.93 10.81
C ARG A 240 -4.49 -11.50 11.37
N VAL A 241 -3.53 -11.15 12.24
CA VAL A 241 -3.46 -9.83 12.89
C VAL A 241 -2.10 -9.18 12.62
N ILE A 242 -2.12 -7.99 12.01
CA ILE A 242 -0.95 -7.14 11.77
C ILE A 242 -1.00 -5.95 12.72
N LEU A 243 0.11 -5.64 13.38
CA LEU A 243 0.28 -4.48 14.25
C LEU A 243 0.95 -3.32 13.52
N ASP A 244 0.72 -2.11 14.02
CA ASP A 244 1.41 -0.89 13.60
C ASP A 244 2.69 -0.68 14.41
N GLY A 245 3.83 -0.62 13.73
CA GLY A 245 5.16 -0.43 14.30
C GLY A 245 5.65 0.99 14.10
N VAL A 246 5.46 1.84 15.10
CA VAL A 246 5.89 3.24 15.11
C VAL A 246 7.30 3.30 15.71
N PHE A 247 8.34 3.04 14.91
CA PHE A 247 9.71 2.90 15.41
C PHE A 247 10.62 4.09 15.09
N ASN A 248 10.16 5.09 14.32
CA ASN A 248 10.92 6.29 13.98
C ASN A 248 10.95 7.34 15.11
N HIS A 249 9.93 7.37 15.96
CA HIS A 249 9.77 8.36 17.02
C HIS A 249 8.98 7.79 18.20
N THR A 250 9.03 8.46 19.33
CA THR A 250 8.20 8.16 20.51
C THR A 250 7.39 9.38 20.91
N GLY A 251 6.50 9.25 21.88
CA GLY A 251 5.88 10.42 22.50
C GLY A 251 6.89 11.20 23.36
N SER A 252 6.79 12.54 23.40
CA SER A 252 7.58 13.36 24.32
C SER A 252 7.34 13.00 25.78
N ASN A 253 6.17 12.45 26.06
CA ASN A 253 5.73 11.94 27.36
C ASN A 253 5.93 10.43 27.53
N SER A 254 6.63 9.78 26.60
CA SER A 254 6.93 8.34 26.70
C SER A 254 7.84 8.04 27.89
N ARG A 255 7.86 6.78 28.34
CA ARG A 255 8.81 6.25 29.32
C ARG A 255 10.27 6.59 28.97
N TYR A 256 10.57 6.59 27.68
CA TYR A 256 11.92 6.75 27.15
C TYR A 256 12.37 8.22 27.14
N PHE A 257 11.49 9.15 26.77
CA PHE A 257 11.78 10.59 26.71
C PHE A 257 11.36 11.31 27.99
N ASN A 258 10.14 11.10 28.48
CA ASN A 258 9.53 11.52 29.74
C ASN A 258 9.63 13.02 30.07
N ALA A 259 9.43 13.88 29.08
CA ALA A 259 9.50 15.34 29.29
C ALA A 259 8.44 15.84 30.32
N GLU A 260 7.29 15.18 30.40
CA GLU A 260 6.15 15.58 31.24
C GLU A 260 6.15 14.88 32.61
N GLY A 261 7.07 13.97 32.87
CA GLY A 261 7.18 13.27 34.15
C GLY A 261 6.06 12.27 34.45
N TYR A 262 5.54 11.61 33.42
CA TYR A 262 4.48 10.60 33.60
C TYR A 262 4.98 9.28 34.17
N TYR A 263 6.26 9.00 34.01
CA TYR A 263 6.88 7.80 34.53
C TYR A 263 7.83 8.12 35.70
N PRO A 264 7.94 7.23 36.70
CA PRO A 264 8.77 7.47 37.87
C PRO A 264 10.27 7.44 37.54
N GLU A 265 10.69 6.67 36.55
CA GLU A 265 12.07 6.61 36.09
C GLU A 265 12.38 7.80 35.17
N PRO A 266 13.54 8.48 35.35
CA PRO A 266 13.86 9.62 34.52
C PRO A 266 14.16 9.22 33.06
N GLY A 267 13.40 9.80 32.13
CA GLY A 267 13.64 9.68 30.70
C GLY A 267 14.77 10.56 30.18
N ALA A 268 15.00 10.51 28.87
CA ALA A 268 16.09 11.24 28.21
C ALA A 268 16.00 12.77 28.37
N ALA A 269 14.78 13.33 28.42
CA ALA A 269 14.58 14.77 28.63
C ALA A 269 14.83 15.23 30.07
N GLN A 270 14.79 14.33 31.04
CA GLN A 270 14.94 14.64 32.45
C GLN A 270 16.36 14.42 32.99
N SER A 271 17.12 13.53 32.36
CA SER A 271 18.47 13.20 32.84
C SER A 271 19.40 12.75 31.69
N GLN A 272 20.58 13.34 31.62
CA GLN A 272 21.65 12.87 30.74
C GLN A 272 22.25 11.52 31.18
N ASN A 273 21.94 11.07 32.41
CA ASN A 273 22.30 9.74 32.92
C ASN A 273 21.19 8.69 32.69
N SER A 274 20.08 9.05 32.06
CA SER A 274 19.06 8.09 31.67
C SER A 274 19.63 7.08 30.69
N GLU A 275 19.27 5.80 30.83
CA GLU A 275 19.62 4.75 29.86
C GLU A 275 19.12 5.05 28.44
N TYR A 276 18.09 5.90 28.31
CA TYR A 276 17.49 6.30 27.05
C TYR A 276 18.09 7.58 26.47
N TYR A 277 19.03 8.27 27.17
CA TYR A 277 19.56 9.56 26.73
C TYR A 277 20.12 9.51 25.31
N ASN A 278 20.90 8.47 25.00
CA ASN A 278 21.54 8.29 23.70
C ASN A 278 20.57 7.84 22.59
N TRP A 279 19.31 7.52 22.92
CA TRP A 279 18.29 7.19 21.91
C TRP A 279 17.85 8.42 21.12
N TYR A 280 18.14 9.63 21.63
CA TYR A 280 17.71 10.89 21.04
C TYR A 280 18.90 11.81 20.78
N SER A 281 18.73 12.73 19.81
CA SER A 281 19.72 13.75 19.46
C SER A 281 19.27 15.10 20.00
N PHE A 282 20.05 15.66 20.94
CA PHE A 282 19.78 16.98 21.52
C PHE A 282 20.73 18.06 20.96
N HIS A 283 20.26 19.30 20.80
CA HIS A 283 20.99 20.43 20.20
C HIS A 283 21.23 21.63 21.07
N PRO A 284 20.44 22.17 22.05
CA PRO A 284 20.83 21.98 23.44
C PRO A 284 19.84 21.14 24.23
N TRP A 285 20.39 20.29 25.07
CA TRP A 285 19.64 19.53 26.06
C TRP A 285 19.07 20.44 27.16
N PRO A 286 17.84 20.22 27.68
CA PRO A 286 16.83 19.28 27.16
C PRO A 286 15.88 19.92 26.16
N SER A 287 16.04 21.21 25.83
CA SER A 287 15.04 22.06 25.22
C SER A 287 14.93 21.92 23.70
N ASP A 288 15.99 21.45 23.02
CA ASP A 288 15.98 21.27 21.57
C ASP A 288 16.52 19.90 21.18
N TYR A 289 15.79 19.21 20.31
CA TYR A 289 16.06 17.84 19.90
C TYR A 289 15.43 17.55 18.54
N ASP A 290 15.95 16.52 17.87
CA ASP A 290 15.37 16.04 16.63
C ASP A 290 13.95 15.51 16.88
N ALA A 291 13.02 15.86 15.99
CA ALA A 291 11.62 15.45 16.09
C ALA A 291 11.08 15.18 14.70
N TRP A 292 10.14 14.23 14.59
CA TRP A 292 9.49 13.88 13.35
C TRP A 292 8.81 15.13 12.74
N TRP A 293 9.28 15.53 11.54
CA TRP A 293 8.85 16.76 10.85
C TRP A 293 8.86 18.04 11.72
N GLY A 294 9.69 18.07 12.75
CA GLY A 294 9.78 19.19 13.70
C GLY A 294 8.66 19.24 14.75
N VAL A 295 7.81 18.24 14.80
CA VAL A 295 6.73 18.10 15.79
C VAL A 295 7.32 17.71 17.14
N LYS A 296 7.47 18.64 18.07
CA LYS A 296 8.17 18.43 19.36
C LYS A 296 7.50 17.41 20.29
N THR A 297 6.23 17.09 20.09
CA THR A 297 5.57 15.98 20.82
C THR A 297 5.98 14.59 20.32
N LEU A 298 6.76 14.53 19.20
CA LEU A 298 7.21 13.30 18.57
C LEU A 298 8.74 13.29 18.40
N PRO A 299 9.53 13.21 19.53
CA PRO A 299 10.98 13.14 19.46
C PRO A 299 11.44 11.95 18.62
N ALA A 300 12.26 12.23 17.60
CA ALA A 300 12.81 11.23 16.72
C ALA A 300 13.90 10.42 17.43
N VAL A 301 13.89 9.11 17.21
CA VAL A 301 14.94 8.23 17.78
C VAL A 301 16.13 8.12 16.84
N ASN A 302 17.28 7.85 17.40
CA ASN A 302 18.49 7.57 16.66
C ASN A 302 18.71 6.06 16.56
N GLU A 303 18.32 5.48 15.46
CA GLU A 303 18.40 4.04 15.21
C GLU A 303 19.85 3.53 15.01
N ALA A 304 20.84 4.43 14.92
CA ALA A 304 22.25 4.03 15.01
C ALA A 304 22.64 3.50 16.40
N GLN A 305 21.86 3.84 17.44
CA GLN A 305 22.16 3.41 18.80
C GLN A 305 21.90 1.90 18.98
N PRO A 306 22.93 1.11 19.33
CA PRO A 306 22.77 -0.34 19.51
C PRO A 306 21.68 -0.69 20.52
N ALA A 307 21.62 0.00 21.67
CA ALA A 307 20.63 -0.25 22.70
C ALA A 307 19.19 -0.07 22.22
N TYR A 308 18.93 0.90 21.33
CA TYR A 308 17.61 1.07 20.71
C TYR A 308 17.30 -0.06 19.72
N ARG A 309 18.27 -0.40 18.84
CA ARG A 309 18.10 -1.51 17.90
C ARG A 309 17.85 -2.84 18.61
N ASP A 310 18.64 -3.11 19.66
CA ASP A 310 18.50 -4.34 20.45
C ASP A 310 17.12 -4.39 21.09
N PHE A 311 16.63 -3.28 21.63
CA PHE A 311 15.31 -3.17 22.22
C PHE A 311 14.18 -3.39 21.19
N ILE A 312 14.28 -2.81 19.97
CA ILE A 312 13.23 -2.93 18.96
C ILE A 312 13.28 -4.27 18.24
N PHE A 313 14.44 -4.74 17.76
CA PHE A 313 14.52 -5.96 16.95
C PHE A 313 15.73 -6.87 17.21
N GLY A 314 16.85 -6.37 17.77
CA GLY A 314 18.09 -7.15 17.89
C GLY A 314 18.01 -8.26 18.94
N ASP A 315 17.55 -7.93 20.15
CA ASP A 315 17.48 -8.87 21.27
C ASP A 315 16.42 -9.95 21.09
N GLN A 316 16.65 -11.09 21.74
CA GLN A 316 15.70 -12.22 21.72
C GLN A 316 14.35 -11.85 22.32
N ASP A 317 14.29 -10.87 23.20
CA ASP A 317 13.06 -10.39 23.79
C ASP A 317 12.67 -8.98 23.27
N SER A 318 13.20 -8.59 22.10
CA SER A 318 12.89 -7.32 21.45
C SER A 318 11.38 -7.11 21.23
N VAL A 319 10.99 -5.86 21.03
CA VAL A 319 9.58 -5.47 20.81
C VAL A 319 8.95 -6.25 19.66
N VAL A 320 9.64 -6.32 18.51
CA VAL A 320 9.16 -7.03 17.32
C VAL A 320 8.88 -8.49 17.63
N ARG A 321 9.83 -9.17 18.28
CA ARG A 321 9.72 -10.60 18.62
C ARG A 321 8.68 -10.86 19.70
N HIS A 322 8.58 -9.98 20.71
CA HIS A 322 7.62 -10.12 21.80
C HIS A 322 6.18 -10.19 21.30
N TRP A 323 5.76 -9.22 20.50
CA TRP A 323 4.38 -9.14 20.04
C TRP A 323 4.01 -10.24 19.03
N LEU A 324 4.97 -10.71 18.22
CA LEU A 324 4.77 -11.91 17.40
C LEU A 324 4.52 -13.15 18.28
N ARG A 325 5.29 -13.32 19.38
CA ARG A 325 5.03 -14.40 20.36
C ARG A 325 3.72 -14.21 21.12
N CYS A 326 3.20 -13.00 21.19
CA CYS A 326 1.87 -12.72 21.74
C CYS A 326 0.73 -13.09 20.78
N GLY A 327 1.04 -13.37 19.51
CA GLY A 327 0.06 -13.83 18.52
C GLY A 327 -0.15 -12.89 17.32
N ALA A 328 0.61 -11.80 17.20
CA ALA A 328 0.63 -11.03 15.96
C ALA A 328 1.18 -11.89 14.81
N ASP A 329 0.72 -11.61 13.59
CA ASP A 329 1.15 -12.30 12.37
C ASP A 329 2.03 -11.42 11.47
N GLY A 330 2.31 -10.19 11.89
CA GLY A 330 3.15 -9.27 11.13
C GLY A 330 3.08 -7.83 11.63
N TRP A 331 3.78 -6.96 10.90
CA TRP A 331 3.91 -5.55 11.21
C TRP A 331 3.64 -4.69 9.98
N ARG A 332 2.92 -3.60 10.16
CA ARG A 332 2.97 -2.45 9.27
C ARG A 332 3.97 -1.47 9.87
N LEU A 333 4.96 -1.05 9.11
CA LEU A 333 5.97 -0.10 9.55
C LEU A 333 5.55 1.32 9.19
N ASP A 334 5.38 2.13 10.23
CA ASP A 334 5.03 3.54 10.12
C ASP A 334 6.21 4.34 9.58
N VAL A 335 5.94 5.32 8.69
CA VAL A 335 6.95 6.19 8.03
C VAL A 335 8.25 5.46 7.69
N VAL A 336 8.13 4.28 7.15
CA VAL A 336 9.25 3.33 6.97
C VAL A 336 10.47 3.93 6.28
N HIS A 337 10.28 4.88 5.36
CA HIS A 337 11.35 5.59 4.65
C HIS A 337 12.18 6.51 5.55
N MET A 338 11.76 6.75 6.78
CA MET A 338 12.47 7.55 7.79
C MET A 338 13.06 6.71 8.93
N LEU A 339 12.89 5.39 8.90
CA LEU A 339 13.50 4.48 9.88
C LEU A 339 15.00 4.40 9.62
N GLY A 340 15.78 5.30 10.22
CA GLY A 340 17.21 5.38 10.00
C GLY A 340 17.93 6.27 10.98
N GLU A 341 19.25 6.41 10.79
CA GLU A 341 20.11 7.11 11.73
C GLU A 341 19.75 8.58 11.91
N ALA A 342 19.77 9.03 13.14
CA ALA A 342 19.50 10.42 13.54
C ALA A 342 18.11 10.93 13.09
N GLY A 343 17.09 10.08 13.11
CA GLY A 343 15.72 10.43 12.71
C GLY A 343 15.56 10.70 11.21
N GLY A 344 16.48 10.19 10.39
CA GLY A 344 16.51 10.39 8.94
C GLY A 344 16.60 9.09 8.15
N ALA A 345 16.88 9.20 6.85
CA ALA A 345 16.89 8.04 5.95
C ALA A 345 18.25 7.30 5.87
N ARG A 346 19.29 7.74 6.62
CA ARG A 346 20.61 7.11 6.54
C ARG A 346 20.54 5.68 7.07
N ASN A 347 21.12 4.71 6.32
CA ASN A 347 21.08 3.27 6.61
C ASN A 347 19.68 2.69 6.80
N ASN A 348 18.64 3.38 6.32
CA ASN A 348 17.24 2.98 6.43
C ASN A 348 17.01 1.53 5.99
N MET A 349 17.51 1.13 4.80
CA MET A 349 17.34 -0.23 4.27
C MET A 349 17.87 -1.31 5.23
N GLN A 350 18.97 -1.05 5.94
CA GLN A 350 19.54 -2.01 6.90
C GLN A 350 18.68 -2.15 8.14
N HIS A 351 18.08 -1.06 8.63
CA HIS A 351 17.20 -1.10 9.80
C HIS A 351 15.88 -1.83 9.47
N VAL A 352 15.28 -1.52 8.33
CA VAL A 352 14.06 -2.22 7.89
C VAL A 352 14.32 -3.70 7.65
N ALA A 353 15.45 -4.05 7.01
CA ALA A 353 15.87 -5.44 6.84
C ALA A 353 16.07 -6.16 8.18
N GLY A 354 16.70 -5.49 9.18
CA GLY A 354 16.88 -6.05 10.52
C GLY A 354 15.55 -6.33 11.24
N ILE A 355 14.56 -5.44 11.10
CA ILE A 355 13.19 -5.67 11.62
C ILE A 355 12.56 -6.89 10.93
N THR A 356 12.68 -6.98 9.61
CA THR A 356 12.13 -8.07 8.81
C THR A 356 12.78 -9.41 9.17
N GLU A 357 14.10 -9.45 9.31
CA GLU A 357 14.85 -10.63 9.73
C GLU A 357 14.43 -11.11 11.11
N ALA A 358 14.39 -10.19 12.09
CA ALA A 358 13.94 -10.49 13.45
C ALA A 358 12.50 -11.06 13.49
N ALA A 359 11.63 -10.49 12.68
CA ALA A 359 10.25 -10.97 12.58
C ALA A 359 10.19 -12.39 12.00
N LYS A 360 10.87 -12.64 10.87
CA LYS A 360 10.87 -13.94 10.19
C LYS A 360 11.62 -15.03 10.93
N GLU A 361 12.67 -14.70 11.67
CA GLU A 361 13.34 -15.64 12.59
C GLU A 361 12.41 -16.07 13.74
N THR A 362 11.55 -15.17 14.21
CA THR A 362 10.60 -15.47 15.28
C THR A 362 9.40 -16.25 14.76
N GLN A 363 8.90 -15.86 13.59
CA GLN A 363 7.75 -16.47 12.92
C GLN A 363 7.98 -16.40 11.40
N PRO A 364 8.38 -17.52 10.76
CA PRO A 364 8.70 -17.52 9.31
C PRO A 364 7.57 -17.00 8.42
N GLU A 365 6.33 -17.13 8.85
CA GLU A 365 5.14 -16.62 8.16
C GLU A 365 4.78 -15.17 8.55
N ALA A 366 5.63 -14.45 9.32
CA ALA A 366 5.40 -13.04 9.64
C ALA A 366 5.41 -12.20 8.36
N TYR A 367 4.51 -11.21 8.29
CA TYR A 367 4.34 -10.34 7.14
C TYR A 367 4.73 -8.89 7.47
N ILE A 368 5.57 -8.28 6.65
CA ILE A 368 6.06 -6.91 6.83
C ILE A 368 5.53 -6.03 5.71
N VAL A 369 4.78 -5.00 6.08
CA VAL A 369 4.19 -4.02 5.15
C VAL A 369 4.72 -2.64 5.49
N GLY A 370 5.38 -1.98 4.54
CA GLY A 370 5.87 -0.62 4.72
C GLY A 370 4.84 0.45 4.35
N GLU A 371 4.81 1.54 5.10
CA GLU A 371 4.09 2.74 4.69
C GLU A 371 4.96 3.61 3.79
N HIS A 372 4.54 3.75 2.54
CA HIS A 372 5.19 4.61 1.55
C HIS A 372 4.17 5.45 0.81
N PHE A 373 4.13 6.75 1.06
CA PHE A 373 3.39 7.69 0.21
C PHE A 373 4.09 7.92 -1.14
N GLY A 374 5.39 7.65 -1.19
CA GLY A 374 6.24 7.75 -2.38
C GLY A 374 6.40 6.42 -3.14
N ASP A 375 7.55 6.26 -3.76
CA ASP A 375 7.91 5.06 -4.50
C ASP A 375 8.55 4.02 -3.58
N ALA A 376 7.87 2.91 -3.35
CA ALA A 376 8.30 1.84 -2.47
C ALA A 376 9.18 0.78 -3.16
N ARG A 377 9.39 0.86 -4.49
CA ARG A 377 9.97 -0.24 -5.27
C ARG A 377 11.37 -0.65 -4.82
N GLN A 378 12.17 0.27 -4.28
CA GLN A 378 13.51 -0.07 -3.76
C GLN A 378 13.46 -0.92 -2.47
N TRP A 379 12.47 -0.72 -1.59
CA TRP A 379 12.28 -1.51 -0.36
C TRP A 379 11.70 -2.90 -0.64
N LEU A 380 10.99 -3.06 -1.74
CA LEU A 380 10.46 -4.33 -2.21
C LEU A 380 11.51 -5.21 -2.91
N GLN A 381 12.76 -4.74 -2.98
CA GLN A 381 13.90 -5.53 -3.44
C GLN A 381 14.56 -6.25 -2.24
N ALA A 382 15.17 -7.42 -2.49
CA ALA A 382 16.08 -8.10 -1.57
C ALA A 382 15.56 -8.28 -0.13
N ASP A 383 14.31 -8.67 0.03
CA ASP A 383 13.71 -9.06 1.34
C ASP A 383 13.67 -7.97 2.41
N VAL A 384 13.75 -6.70 2.05
CA VAL A 384 13.68 -5.60 3.01
C VAL A 384 12.28 -5.49 3.60
N GLU A 385 11.23 -5.61 2.78
CA GLU A 385 9.84 -5.73 3.19
C GLU A 385 9.05 -6.61 2.21
N ASP A 386 7.93 -7.20 2.66
CA ASP A 386 7.12 -8.11 1.84
C ASP A 386 6.16 -7.36 0.90
N ALA A 387 5.67 -6.21 1.35
CA ALA A 387 4.74 -5.38 0.59
C ALA A 387 4.78 -3.92 1.07
N ALA A 388 4.13 -3.05 0.33
CA ALA A 388 3.93 -1.65 0.70
C ALA A 388 2.46 -1.26 0.59
N MET A 389 2.02 -0.27 1.37
CA MET A 389 0.75 0.43 1.17
C MET A 389 0.79 1.12 -0.19
N ASN A 390 -0.11 0.72 -1.09
CA ASN A 390 -0.02 1.01 -2.52
C ASN A 390 -0.61 2.37 -2.91
N TYR A 391 -0.20 3.43 -2.20
CA TYR A 391 -0.65 4.78 -2.50
C TYR A 391 -0.34 5.18 -3.94
N ARG A 392 0.95 5.04 -4.34
CA ARG A 392 1.41 5.51 -5.64
C ARG A 392 0.96 4.63 -6.82
N GLY A 393 0.85 3.32 -6.60
CA GLY A 393 0.49 2.38 -7.67
C GLY A 393 -1.01 2.10 -7.80
N PHE A 394 -1.83 2.54 -6.83
CA PHE A 394 -3.28 2.32 -6.84
C PHE A 394 -4.08 3.53 -6.37
N THR A 395 -3.85 4.01 -5.13
CA THR A 395 -4.72 5.02 -4.49
C THR A 395 -4.72 6.35 -5.26
N PHE A 396 -3.55 6.94 -5.51
CA PHE A 396 -3.46 8.26 -6.15
C PHE A 396 -3.93 8.30 -7.59
N PRO A 397 -3.56 7.36 -8.48
CA PRO A 397 -4.13 7.35 -9.83
C PRO A 397 -5.65 7.16 -9.83
N LEU A 398 -6.19 6.38 -8.87
CA LEU A 398 -7.63 6.19 -8.74
C LEU A 398 -8.33 7.47 -8.24
N TRP A 399 -7.71 8.23 -7.31
CA TRP A 399 -8.21 9.53 -6.87
C TRP A 399 -8.28 10.54 -8.02
N GLY A 400 -7.20 10.66 -8.80
CA GLY A 400 -7.18 11.53 -9.98
C GLY A 400 -8.22 11.15 -11.03
N PHE A 401 -8.46 9.84 -11.21
CA PHE A 401 -9.43 9.37 -12.19
C PHE A 401 -10.88 9.43 -11.70
N LEU A 402 -11.20 9.04 -10.47
CA LEU A 402 -12.59 8.96 -9.99
C LEU A 402 -13.02 10.18 -9.19
N ALA A 403 -12.14 10.74 -8.36
CA ALA A 403 -12.46 11.84 -7.46
C ALA A 403 -11.96 13.21 -7.94
N ASN A 404 -11.19 13.26 -9.03
CA ASN A 404 -10.61 14.48 -9.62
C ASN A 404 -9.74 15.29 -8.64
N THR A 405 -9.00 14.62 -7.77
CA THR A 405 -8.14 15.24 -6.76
C THR A 405 -6.80 14.50 -6.61
N ASP A 406 -5.77 15.19 -6.12
CA ASP A 406 -4.49 14.61 -5.75
C ASP A 406 -4.36 14.39 -4.22
N ILE A 407 -3.16 14.00 -3.77
CA ILE A 407 -2.87 13.75 -2.34
C ILE A 407 -2.91 15.03 -1.49
N SER A 408 -2.68 16.19 -2.08
CA SER A 408 -2.77 17.48 -1.41
C SER A 408 -4.19 18.04 -1.39
N TYR A 409 -5.14 17.27 -1.93
CA TYR A 409 -6.54 17.66 -2.16
C TYR A 409 -6.71 18.79 -3.18
N ASP A 410 -5.69 19.02 -4.00
CA ASP A 410 -5.78 19.94 -5.13
C ASP A 410 -6.52 19.30 -6.31
N PRO A 411 -7.25 20.09 -7.12
CA PRO A 411 -7.94 19.57 -8.29
C PRO A 411 -6.97 18.89 -9.27
N GLN A 412 -7.13 17.59 -9.48
CA GLN A 412 -6.36 16.82 -10.44
C GLN A 412 -7.29 15.85 -11.18
N GLN A 413 -7.64 16.17 -12.40
CA GLN A 413 -8.42 15.28 -13.25
C GLN A 413 -7.50 14.63 -14.29
N ILE A 414 -7.44 13.30 -14.27
CA ILE A 414 -6.75 12.50 -15.29
C ILE A 414 -7.74 11.65 -16.06
N ASP A 415 -7.42 11.35 -17.32
CA ASP A 415 -8.19 10.42 -18.15
C ASP A 415 -7.80 8.95 -17.88
N ALA A 416 -8.52 8.03 -18.52
CA ALA A 416 -8.28 6.60 -18.35
C ALA A 416 -6.89 6.19 -18.85
N GLN A 417 -6.41 6.78 -19.91
CA GLN A 417 -5.08 6.50 -20.48
C GLN A 417 -3.98 6.90 -19.51
N THR A 418 -4.04 8.09 -18.94
CA THR A 418 -3.07 8.59 -17.95
C THR A 418 -3.11 7.75 -16.67
N CYS A 419 -4.31 7.42 -16.18
CA CYS A 419 -4.50 6.58 -15.00
C CYS A 419 -3.85 5.20 -15.20
N MET A 420 -4.13 4.54 -16.33
CA MET A 420 -3.56 3.22 -16.62
C MET A 420 -2.07 3.27 -16.91
N ALA A 421 -1.58 4.31 -17.57
CA ALA A 421 -0.14 4.49 -17.78
C ALA A 421 0.60 4.64 -16.44
N TRP A 422 0.04 5.39 -15.49
CA TRP A 422 0.60 5.53 -14.14
C TRP A 422 0.62 4.19 -13.40
N MET A 423 -0.53 3.51 -13.28
CA MET A 423 -0.63 2.21 -12.60
C MET A 423 0.29 1.15 -13.23
N ASP A 424 0.34 1.08 -14.56
CA ASP A 424 1.15 0.10 -15.27
C ASP A 424 2.65 0.40 -15.19
N ASN A 425 3.07 1.68 -15.22
CA ASN A 425 4.47 2.04 -15.03
C ASN A 425 4.96 1.66 -13.62
N TYR A 426 4.14 1.88 -12.60
CA TYR A 426 4.48 1.46 -11.24
C TYR A 426 4.56 -0.08 -11.13
N ARG A 427 3.54 -0.76 -11.64
CA ARG A 427 3.44 -2.22 -11.63
C ARG A 427 4.56 -2.91 -12.42
N ALA A 428 5.02 -2.30 -13.52
CA ALA A 428 6.13 -2.83 -14.31
C ALA A 428 7.45 -2.94 -13.52
N GLY A 429 7.59 -2.15 -12.44
CA GLY A 429 8.72 -2.22 -11.54
C GLY A 429 8.63 -3.31 -10.46
N LEU A 430 7.56 -4.10 -10.45
CA LEU A 430 7.30 -5.13 -9.43
C LEU A 430 7.22 -6.51 -10.07
N SER A 431 7.76 -7.53 -9.40
CA SER A 431 7.52 -8.92 -9.79
C SER A 431 6.02 -9.24 -9.76
N HIS A 432 5.60 -10.29 -10.46
CA HIS A 432 4.21 -10.74 -10.40
C HIS A 432 3.75 -11.03 -8.96
N GLN A 433 4.62 -11.67 -8.16
CA GLN A 433 4.34 -11.97 -6.76
C GLN A 433 4.18 -10.70 -5.92
N GLN A 434 5.07 -9.72 -6.08
CA GLN A 434 4.96 -8.43 -5.39
C GLN A 434 3.69 -7.68 -5.79
N GLN A 435 3.32 -7.67 -7.08
CA GLN A 435 2.06 -7.06 -7.52
C GLN A 435 0.84 -7.64 -6.82
N LEU A 436 0.83 -8.96 -6.55
CA LEU A 436 -0.27 -9.64 -5.86
C LEU A 436 -0.31 -9.37 -4.35
N ARG A 437 0.75 -8.85 -3.78
CA ARG A 437 0.88 -8.56 -2.34
C ARG A 437 0.74 -7.09 -1.99
N MET A 438 0.78 -6.18 -2.98
CA MET A 438 0.63 -4.75 -2.74
C MET A 438 -0.67 -4.46 -2.02
N PHE A 439 -0.60 -3.64 -0.97
CA PHE A 439 -1.72 -3.31 -0.10
C PHE A 439 -2.56 -2.18 -0.72
N ASN A 440 -3.60 -2.53 -1.48
CA ASN A 440 -4.47 -1.59 -2.17
C ASN A 440 -5.54 -1.03 -1.23
N GLN A 441 -5.69 0.28 -1.19
CA GLN A 441 -6.66 0.98 -0.35
C GLN A 441 -7.28 2.15 -1.09
N LEU A 442 -8.51 2.51 -0.75
CA LEU A 442 -9.18 3.71 -1.28
C LEU A 442 -8.80 4.95 -0.47
N ASP A 443 -8.65 4.77 0.82
CA ASP A 443 -8.29 5.77 1.83
C ASP A 443 -7.70 5.09 3.08
N SER A 444 -7.39 5.88 4.10
CA SER A 444 -6.85 5.40 5.37
C SER A 444 -7.19 6.35 6.52
N HIS A 445 -6.63 6.08 7.70
CA HIS A 445 -6.73 6.95 8.87
C HIS A 445 -5.97 8.29 8.72
N ASP A 446 -5.09 8.43 7.72
CA ASP A 446 -4.29 9.64 7.43
C ASP A 446 -4.88 10.48 6.30
N THR A 447 -5.94 10.02 5.68
CA THR A 447 -6.54 10.69 4.52
C THR A 447 -8.02 10.96 4.72
N ALA A 448 -8.58 11.89 3.95
CA ALA A 448 -10.03 12.00 3.84
C ALA A 448 -10.60 10.70 3.27
N ARG A 449 -11.80 10.32 3.74
CA ARG A 449 -12.48 9.13 3.23
C ARG A 449 -12.85 9.30 1.76
N PHE A 450 -12.65 8.26 0.96
CA PHE A 450 -12.86 8.30 -0.48
C PHE A 450 -14.29 8.74 -0.86
N LYS A 451 -15.29 8.28 -0.09
CA LYS A 451 -16.67 8.77 -0.21
C LYS A 451 -16.76 10.30 -0.13
N THR A 452 -16.01 10.91 0.77
CA THR A 452 -16.00 12.37 0.95
C THR A 452 -15.27 13.06 -0.21
N LEU A 453 -14.18 12.48 -0.70
CA LEU A 453 -13.43 13.01 -1.86
C LEU A 453 -14.28 13.06 -3.13
N LEU A 454 -15.14 12.07 -3.34
CA LEU A 454 -16.06 12.05 -4.48
C LEU A 454 -17.07 13.21 -4.47
N GLY A 455 -17.45 13.72 -3.29
CA GLY A 455 -18.37 14.84 -3.18
C GLY A 455 -19.65 14.65 -4.00
N ARG A 456 -19.87 15.52 -5.01
CA ARG A 456 -21.03 15.41 -5.93
C ARG A 456 -20.99 14.18 -6.85
N ASP A 457 -19.80 13.62 -7.07
CA ASP A 457 -19.59 12.46 -7.94
C ASP A 457 -19.75 11.12 -7.20
N ILE A 458 -20.49 11.12 -6.09
CA ILE A 458 -20.70 9.97 -5.21
C ILE A 458 -21.18 8.70 -5.93
N ALA A 459 -21.87 8.83 -7.06
CA ALA A 459 -22.27 7.72 -7.91
C ALA A 459 -21.09 6.87 -8.43
N ARG A 460 -19.85 7.40 -8.36
CA ARG A 460 -18.63 6.67 -8.72
C ARG A 460 -18.08 5.77 -7.61
N LEU A 461 -18.63 5.83 -6.39
CA LEU A 461 -18.15 4.99 -5.27
C LEU A 461 -18.21 3.50 -5.58
N PRO A 462 -19.30 2.94 -6.16
CA PRO A 462 -19.32 1.55 -6.56
C PRO A 462 -18.23 1.15 -7.57
N LEU A 463 -17.81 2.07 -8.45
CA LEU A 463 -16.75 1.83 -9.41
C LEU A 463 -15.41 1.57 -8.69
N ALA A 464 -15.10 2.40 -7.69
CA ALA A 464 -13.90 2.25 -6.87
C ALA A 464 -13.90 0.92 -6.11
N VAL A 465 -15.04 0.52 -5.55
CA VAL A 465 -15.19 -0.77 -4.85
C VAL A 465 -14.92 -1.93 -5.80
N VAL A 466 -15.55 -1.95 -6.98
CA VAL A 466 -15.31 -2.99 -7.98
C VAL A 466 -13.82 -3.03 -8.37
N TRP A 467 -13.20 -1.88 -8.60
CA TRP A 467 -11.78 -1.80 -8.97
C TRP A 467 -10.87 -2.34 -7.85
N LEU A 468 -11.10 -1.94 -6.59
CA LEU A 468 -10.34 -2.40 -5.43
C LEU A 468 -10.26 -3.93 -5.34
N PHE A 469 -11.38 -4.63 -5.57
CA PHE A 469 -11.43 -6.09 -5.45
C PHE A 469 -11.00 -6.86 -6.70
N THR A 470 -10.87 -6.18 -7.84
CA THR A 470 -10.53 -6.82 -9.12
C THR A 470 -9.12 -6.53 -9.61
N TRP A 471 -8.50 -5.44 -9.16
CA TRP A 471 -7.12 -5.09 -9.49
C TRP A 471 -6.10 -6.03 -8.80
N PRO A 472 -4.88 -6.25 -9.37
CA PRO A 472 -3.81 -6.96 -8.68
C PRO A 472 -3.44 -6.29 -7.34
N GLY A 473 -3.29 -7.09 -6.31
CA GLY A 473 -2.98 -6.64 -4.95
C GLY A 473 -4.00 -7.15 -3.93
N VAL A 474 -3.78 -6.80 -2.67
CA VAL A 474 -4.64 -7.15 -1.54
C VAL A 474 -5.56 -5.98 -1.24
N PRO A 475 -6.88 -6.13 -1.41
CA PRO A 475 -7.81 -5.07 -1.03
C PRO A 475 -7.79 -4.85 0.48
N CYS A 476 -7.65 -3.60 0.88
CA CYS A 476 -7.81 -3.15 2.26
C CYS A 476 -9.07 -2.29 2.36
N ILE A 477 -9.90 -2.60 3.33
CA ILE A 477 -11.07 -1.82 3.71
C ILE A 477 -10.71 -1.04 4.97
N TYR A 478 -10.73 0.28 4.92
CA TYR A 478 -10.66 1.09 6.13
C TYR A 478 -12.01 1.01 6.85
N TYR A 479 -12.02 0.75 8.17
CA TYR A 479 -13.26 0.47 8.91
C TYR A 479 -14.35 1.51 8.62
N GLY A 480 -15.55 1.04 8.29
CA GLY A 480 -16.71 1.87 7.99
C GLY A 480 -16.88 2.24 6.51
N ASP A 481 -15.90 2.01 5.63
CA ASP A 481 -16.06 2.23 4.19
C ASP A 481 -17.17 1.35 3.62
N GLU A 482 -17.22 0.11 4.09
CA GLU A 482 -18.22 -0.86 3.65
C GLU A 482 -19.66 -0.48 4.00
N VAL A 483 -19.82 0.40 4.98
CA VAL A 483 -21.13 0.93 5.40
C VAL A 483 -21.32 2.39 5.00
N GLY A 484 -20.39 2.94 4.21
CA GLY A 484 -20.49 4.28 3.66
C GLY A 484 -20.20 5.39 4.67
N LEU A 485 -19.32 5.17 5.65
CA LEU A 485 -18.86 6.22 6.55
C LEU A 485 -18.14 7.30 5.76
N ASP A 486 -18.42 8.55 6.05
CA ASP A 486 -17.78 9.72 5.47
C ASP A 486 -16.82 10.39 6.47
N GLY A 487 -15.93 11.25 5.99
CA GLY A 487 -15.04 12.04 6.83
C GLY A 487 -14.04 12.83 5.99
N LYS A 488 -13.84 14.09 6.35
CA LYS A 488 -12.73 14.90 5.83
C LYS A 488 -11.42 14.36 6.40
N ASN A 489 -10.32 15.05 6.13
CA ASN A 489 -9.01 14.75 6.71
C ASN A 489 -9.07 14.56 8.23
N ASP A 490 -8.05 13.92 8.81
CA ASP A 490 -8.02 13.65 10.25
C ASP A 490 -8.28 14.93 11.09
N PRO A 491 -8.94 14.81 12.23
CA PRO A 491 -9.48 13.58 12.84
C PRO A 491 -10.84 13.14 12.28
N PHE A 492 -11.45 13.85 11.33
CA PHE A 492 -12.81 13.61 10.87
C PHE A 492 -12.98 12.32 10.07
N CYS A 493 -11.92 11.78 9.45
CA CYS A 493 -11.90 10.44 8.85
C CYS A 493 -11.97 9.31 9.90
N ARG A 494 -11.73 9.64 11.19
CA ARG A 494 -11.65 8.71 12.33
C ARG A 494 -12.93 8.74 13.18
N LYS A 495 -14.11 8.92 12.57
CA LYS A 495 -15.40 8.83 13.23
C LYS A 495 -15.64 7.42 13.78
N PRO A 496 -16.40 7.26 14.88
CA PRO A 496 -16.80 5.95 15.38
C PRO A 496 -17.62 5.15 14.37
N PHE A 497 -17.39 3.84 14.33
CA PHE A 497 -18.14 2.93 13.45
C PHE A 497 -19.66 2.98 13.78
N PRO A 498 -20.53 3.18 12.78
CA PRO A 498 -21.98 3.29 12.99
C PRO A 498 -22.62 1.90 13.10
N TRP A 499 -22.61 1.29 14.29
CA TRP A 499 -23.17 -0.05 14.51
C TRP A 499 -24.69 -0.13 14.35
N GLN A 500 -25.39 1.00 14.31
CA GLN A 500 -26.82 1.08 14.05
C GLN A 500 -27.08 0.94 12.55
N VAL A 501 -27.81 -0.11 12.15
CA VAL A 501 -28.05 -0.44 10.72
C VAL A 501 -28.71 0.72 9.96
N GLU A 502 -29.54 1.50 10.64
CA GLU A 502 -30.23 2.66 10.05
C GLU A 502 -29.27 3.79 9.62
N LYS A 503 -28.03 3.75 10.10
CA LYS A 503 -26.96 4.70 9.74
C LYS A 503 -26.01 4.15 8.68
N GLN A 504 -26.27 2.95 8.18
CA GLN A 504 -25.40 2.25 7.25
C GLN A 504 -25.98 2.27 5.83
N ASP A 505 -25.11 2.41 4.84
CA ASP A 505 -25.46 2.16 3.44
C ASP A 505 -25.49 0.64 3.18
N THR A 506 -26.68 0.06 3.31
CA THR A 506 -26.86 -1.39 3.15
C THR A 506 -26.67 -1.86 1.71
N ALA A 507 -26.87 -0.99 0.71
CA ALA A 507 -26.64 -1.32 -0.69
C ALA A 507 -25.14 -1.40 -0.98
N LEU A 508 -24.37 -0.45 -0.45
CA LEU A 508 -22.91 -0.45 -0.53
C LEU A 508 -22.34 -1.66 0.22
N PHE A 509 -22.80 -1.95 1.43
CA PHE A 509 -22.40 -3.13 2.19
C PHE A 509 -22.62 -4.43 1.40
N ALA A 510 -23.79 -4.57 0.77
CA ALA A 510 -24.07 -5.73 -0.07
C ALA A 510 -23.13 -5.82 -1.28
N LEU A 511 -22.70 -4.68 -1.87
CA LEU A 511 -21.70 -4.67 -2.94
C LEU A 511 -20.35 -5.19 -2.43
N TYR A 512 -19.86 -4.69 -1.28
CA TYR A 512 -18.62 -5.20 -0.66
C TYR A 512 -18.70 -6.72 -0.45
N GLN A 513 -19.79 -7.23 0.13
CA GLN A 513 -19.98 -8.67 0.33
C GLN A 513 -19.90 -9.46 -0.98
N ARG A 514 -20.58 -9.00 -2.05
CA ARG A 514 -20.55 -9.66 -3.36
C ARG A 514 -19.14 -9.66 -3.96
N MET A 515 -18.42 -8.52 -3.89
CA MET A 515 -17.08 -8.41 -4.46
C MET A 515 -16.06 -9.25 -3.68
N ILE A 516 -16.14 -9.29 -2.36
CA ILE A 516 -15.31 -10.16 -1.52
C ILE A 516 -15.59 -11.64 -1.85
N ALA A 517 -16.86 -12.03 -1.95
CA ALA A 517 -17.24 -13.39 -2.30
C ALA A 517 -16.75 -13.77 -3.70
N LEU A 518 -16.83 -12.85 -4.67
CA LEU A 518 -16.32 -13.05 -6.03
C LEU A 518 -14.81 -13.27 -6.02
N ARG A 519 -14.04 -12.41 -5.32
CA ARG A 519 -12.60 -12.55 -5.19
C ARG A 519 -12.21 -13.87 -4.51
N LYS A 520 -12.87 -14.25 -3.42
CA LYS A 520 -12.60 -15.53 -2.72
C LYS A 520 -12.80 -16.75 -3.62
N LYS A 521 -13.77 -16.73 -4.52
CA LYS A 521 -14.06 -17.82 -5.47
C LYS A 521 -13.15 -17.81 -6.69
N SER A 522 -12.61 -16.66 -7.09
CA SER A 522 -11.82 -16.52 -8.31
C SER A 522 -10.32 -16.66 -8.05
N GLN A 523 -9.73 -17.72 -8.60
CA GLN A 523 -8.27 -17.88 -8.64
C GLN A 523 -7.61 -16.78 -9.50
N ALA A 524 -8.24 -16.39 -10.61
CA ALA A 524 -7.72 -15.33 -11.49
C ALA A 524 -7.65 -13.99 -10.78
N LEU A 525 -8.59 -13.62 -9.91
CA LEU A 525 -8.53 -12.38 -9.13
C LEU A 525 -7.45 -12.43 -8.04
N ARG A 526 -7.17 -13.60 -7.46
CA ARG A 526 -6.18 -13.76 -6.39
C ARG A 526 -4.74 -13.93 -6.89
N HIS A 527 -4.56 -14.67 -8.00
CA HIS A 527 -3.25 -15.12 -8.46
C HIS A 527 -2.97 -14.82 -9.94
N GLY A 528 -3.99 -14.39 -10.69
CA GLY A 528 -3.89 -14.19 -12.13
C GLY A 528 -3.11 -12.95 -12.54
N GLY A 529 -2.53 -12.99 -13.73
CA GLY A 529 -2.00 -11.83 -14.42
C GLY A 529 -3.09 -10.79 -14.72
N CYS A 530 -2.68 -9.59 -15.10
CA CYS A 530 -3.59 -8.51 -15.46
C CYS A 530 -3.11 -7.83 -16.74
N GLN A 531 -4.00 -7.74 -17.72
CA GLN A 531 -3.75 -7.00 -18.96
C GLN A 531 -4.83 -5.96 -19.18
N VAL A 532 -4.42 -4.71 -19.42
CA VAL A 532 -5.30 -3.64 -19.87
C VAL A 532 -5.60 -3.86 -21.35
N LEU A 533 -6.88 -3.90 -21.69
CA LEU A 533 -7.36 -4.10 -23.07
C LEU A 533 -7.76 -2.78 -23.73
N TYR A 534 -8.30 -1.85 -22.92
CA TYR A 534 -8.75 -0.55 -23.40
C TYR A 534 -8.63 0.49 -22.27
N ALA A 535 -8.14 1.68 -22.60
CA ALA A 535 -8.07 2.81 -21.68
C ALA A 535 -8.10 4.11 -22.48
N GLU A 536 -9.28 4.69 -22.63
CA GLU A 536 -9.48 5.98 -23.31
C GLU A 536 -10.55 6.79 -22.57
N ASP A 537 -10.36 8.09 -22.49
CA ASP A 537 -11.25 9.07 -21.87
C ASP A 537 -11.76 8.70 -20.47
N ASN A 538 -12.94 8.11 -20.41
CA ASN A 538 -13.65 7.75 -19.16
C ASN A 538 -13.76 6.24 -18.94
N VAL A 539 -13.21 5.42 -19.84
CA VAL A 539 -13.40 3.97 -19.82
C VAL A 539 -12.07 3.24 -19.65
N VAL A 540 -12.05 2.32 -18.70
CA VAL A 540 -10.96 1.35 -18.50
C VAL A 540 -11.51 -0.05 -18.63
N VAL A 541 -10.87 -0.91 -19.44
CA VAL A 541 -11.18 -2.34 -19.52
C VAL A 541 -9.90 -3.13 -19.34
N PHE A 542 -9.93 -4.09 -18.42
CA PHE A 542 -8.83 -5.02 -18.18
C PHE A 542 -9.31 -6.44 -17.95
N VAL A 543 -8.42 -7.40 -18.19
CA VAL A 543 -8.69 -8.81 -17.95
C VAL A 543 -7.70 -9.39 -16.94
N ARG A 544 -8.21 -10.18 -15.99
CA ARG A 544 -7.42 -11.03 -15.09
C ARG A 544 -7.45 -12.44 -15.62
N VAL A 545 -6.27 -13.09 -15.68
CA VAL A 545 -6.12 -14.40 -16.32
C VAL A 545 -5.29 -15.32 -15.45
N LEU A 546 -5.80 -16.52 -15.18
CA LEU A 546 -5.04 -17.63 -14.62
C LEU A 546 -5.50 -18.94 -15.28
N ASN A 547 -4.58 -19.59 -16.00
CA ASN A 547 -4.89 -20.79 -16.77
C ASN A 547 -6.09 -20.58 -17.70
N GLN A 548 -7.20 -21.29 -17.47
CA GLN A 548 -8.44 -21.16 -18.24
C GLN A 548 -9.43 -20.14 -17.64
N GLN A 549 -9.21 -19.71 -16.40
CA GLN A 549 -10.11 -18.75 -15.76
C GLN A 549 -9.77 -17.32 -16.20
N ARG A 550 -10.79 -16.59 -16.57
CA ARG A 550 -10.72 -15.19 -16.99
C ARG A 550 -11.78 -14.36 -16.28
N VAL A 551 -11.39 -13.16 -15.89
CA VAL A 551 -12.29 -12.15 -15.33
C VAL A 551 -12.08 -10.86 -16.10
N LEU A 552 -13.09 -10.46 -16.88
CA LEU A 552 -13.11 -9.20 -17.61
C LEU A 552 -13.79 -8.14 -16.76
N VAL A 553 -13.17 -6.98 -16.64
CA VAL A 553 -13.66 -5.85 -15.86
C VAL A 553 -13.71 -4.61 -16.74
N ALA A 554 -14.85 -3.93 -16.75
CA ALA A 554 -15.01 -2.64 -17.41
C ALA A 554 -15.50 -1.60 -16.41
N ILE A 555 -14.83 -0.45 -16.39
CA ILE A 555 -15.15 0.71 -15.56
C ILE A 555 -15.45 1.87 -16.49
N ASN A 556 -16.66 2.43 -16.42
CA ASN A 556 -17.05 3.65 -17.12
C ASN A 556 -17.45 4.72 -16.09
N ARG A 557 -16.66 5.80 -15.97
CA ARG A 557 -17.00 6.93 -15.09
C ARG A 557 -17.80 8.04 -15.79
N GLY A 558 -18.03 7.91 -17.09
CA GLY A 558 -18.69 8.90 -17.96
C GLY A 558 -20.11 8.53 -18.35
N GLU A 559 -20.57 9.09 -19.45
CA GLU A 559 -21.86 8.79 -20.08
C GLU A 559 -21.90 7.36 -20.64
N ALA A 560 -23.09 6.88 -20.96
CA ALA A 560 -23.26 5.58 -21.61
C ALA A 560 -22.52 5.56 -22.96
N CYS A 561 -21.82 4.47 -23.25
CA CYS A 561 -21.01 4.35 -24.46
C CYS A 561 -20.89 2.91 -24.93
N GLU A 562 -20.46 2.77 -26.19
CA GLU A 562 -20.02 1.50 -26.77
C GLU A 562 -18.51 1.54 -27.01
N VAL A 563 -17.83 0.46 -26.69
CA VAL A 563 -16.40 0.28 -26.86
C VAL A 563 -16.12 -0.97 -27.66
N VAL A 564 -15.37 -0.84 -28.74
CA VAL A 564 -14.85 -1.97 -29.51
C VAL A 564 -13.54 -2.43 -28.88
N LEU A 565 -13.52 -3.64 -28.34
CA LEU A 565 -12.29 -4.19 -27.75
C LEU A 565 -11.34 -4.65 -28.86
N PRO A 566 -10.01 -4.44 -28.67
CA PRO A 566 -9.03 -4.99 -29.58
C PRO A 566 -9.06 -6.52 -29.58
N ALA A 567 -8.70 -7.12 -30.70
CA ALA A 567 -8.53 -8.57 -30.77
C ALA A 567 -7.52 -9.03 -29.70
N SER A 568 -7.96 -9.97 -28.88
CA SER A 568 -7.14 -10.48 -27.77
C SER A 568 -7.35 -11.99 -27.62
N PRO A 569 -6.30 -12.78 -27.44
CA PRO A 569 -6.41 -14.21 -27.18
C PRO A 569 -7.18 -14.52 -25.88
N PHE A 570 -7.29 -13.55 -24.99
CA PHE A 570 -8.03 -13.69 -23.73
C PHE A 570 -9.55 -13.52 -23.90
N LEU A 571 -10.01 -12.99 -25.03
CA LEU A 571 -11.44 -12.78 -25.32
C LEU A 571 -12.00 -13.87 -26.24
N ASN A 572 -11.15 -14.53 -27.02
CA ASN A 572 -11.56 -15.49 -28.04
C ASN A 572 -12.11 -16.78 -27.42
N ALA A 573 -13.22 -17.29 -27.98
CA ALA A 573 -13.85 -18.55 -27.60
C ALA A 573 -14.24 -18.65 -26.11
N VAL A 574 -14.57 -17.52 -25.46
CA VAL A 574 -14.98 -17.44 -24.06
C VAL A 574 -16.46 -17.20 -23.96
N GLN A 575 -17.16 -18.02 -23.17
CA GLN A 575 -18.53 -17.76 -22.79
C GLN A 575 -18.53 -16.89 -21.51
N TRP A 576 -18.88 -15.64 -21.65
CA TRP A 576 -18.89 -14.68 -20.55
C TRP A 576 -20.22 -14.70 -19.79
N GLN A 577 -20.13 -14.75 -18.45
CA GLN A 577 -21.27 -14.58 -17.55
C GLN A 577 -21.07 -13.31 -16.74
N CYS A 578 -22.03 -12.37 -16.81
CA CYS A 578 -22.01 -11.19 -15.94
C CYS A 578 -22.18 -11.60 -14.47
N LYS A 579 -21.28 -11.17 -13.63
CA LYS A 579 -21.27 -11.45 -12.18
C LYS A 579 -21.62 -10.23 -11.34
N GLU A 580 -21.30 -9.03 -11.85
CA GLU A 580 -21.66 -7.76 -11.22
C GLU A 580 -21.90 -6.72 -12.32
N GLY A 581 -22.84 -5.78 -12.10
CA GLY A 581 -23.14 -4.68 -13.02
C GLY A 581 -24.11 -5.04 -14.13
N HIS A 582 -24.24 -4.14 -15.14
CA HIS A 582 -25.26 -4.21 -16.18
C HIS A 582 -24.73 -3.98 -17.60
N GLY A 583 -23.43 -3.93 -17.81
CA GLY A 583 -22.83 -3.86 -19.14
C GLY A 583 -23.12 -5.11 -19.97
N GLN A 584 -23.14 -4.97 -21.29
CA GLN A 584 -23.33 -6.06 -22.22
C GLN A 584 -22.09 -6.25 -23.10
N LEU A 585 -21.71 -7.50 -23.33
CA LEU A 585 -20.61 -7.86 -24.22
C LEU A 585 -21.14 -8.75 -25.33
N THR A 586 -21.07 -8.28 -26.58
CA THR A 586 -21.51 -9.00 -27.76
C THR A 586 -20.50 -8.80 -28.87
N ASP A 587 -19.94 -9.88 -29.39
CA ASP A 587 -19.00 -9.90 -30.53
C ASP A 587 -17.82 -8.93 -30.39
N GLY A 588 -17.27 -8.77 -29.17
CA GLY A 588 -16.15 -7.87 -28.89
C GLY A 588 -16.55 -6.41 -28.68
N ILE A 589 -17.84 -6.09 -28.72
CA ILE A 589 -18.39 -4.77 -28.42
C ILE A 589 -18.93 -4.75 -27.00
N LEU A 590 -18.48 -3.81 -26.20
CA LEU A 590 -18.98 -3.54 -24.84
C LEU A 590 -19.98 -2.37 -24.90
N ALA A 591 -21.23 -2.60 -24.56
CA ALA A 591 -22.19 -1.54 -24.26
C ALA A 591 -22.21 -1.29 -22.75
N LEU A 592 -21.75 -0.12 -22.34
CA LEU A 592 -21.56 0.27 -20.94
C LEU A 592 -22.55 1.37 -20.56
N PRO A 593 -23.38 1.16 -19.51
CA PRO A 593 -24.19 2.25 -18.96
C PRO A 593 -23.34 3.42 -18.44
N ALA A 594 -23.96 4.57 -18.29
CA ALA A 594 -23.31 5.72 -17.64
C ALA A 594 -22.93 5.37 -16.21
N ILE A 595 -21.78 5.84 -15.76
CA ILE A 595 -21.23 5.64 -14.39
C ILE A 595 -21.45 4.20 -13.93
N SER A 596 -20.78 3.25 -14.56
CA SER A 596 -20.97 1.82 -14.31
C SER A 596 -19.67 1.05 -14.20
N ALA A 597 -19.71 -0.01 -13.41
CA ALA A 597 -18.69 -1.04 -13.40
C ALA A 597 -19.34 -2.39 -13.69
N THR A 598 -18.71 -3.19 -14.52
CA THR A 598 -19.23 -4.53 -14.84
C THR A 598 -18.11 -5.55 -14.81
N VAL A 599 -18.42 -6.71 -14.24
CA VAL A 599 -17.51 -7.83 -14.13
C VAL A 599 -18.10 -9.07 -14.79
N TRP A 600 -17.39 -9.64 -15.74
CA TRP A 600 -17.75 -10.91 -16.36
C TRP A 600 -16.69 -11.97 -16.00
N MET A 601 -17.14 -13.21 -15.90
CA MET A 601 -16.28 -14.39 -15.72
C MET A 601 -16.71 -15.50 -16.68
N ASN A 602 -15.75 -16.35 -17.02
CA ASN A 602 -16.03 -17.62 -17.71
C ASN A 602 -16.22 -18.78 -16.73
#